data_4cec5c42910a0005c8d357af7f1e500e
#
_entry.id   4cec5c42910a0005c8d357af7f1e500e
#
_cell.length_a   1.000
_cell.length_b   1.000
_cell.length_c   1.000
_cell.angle_alpha   90.00
_cell.angle_beta   90.00
_cell.angle_gamma   90.00
#
_symmetry.space_group_name_H-M   'P 1'
#
loop_
_entity.id
_entity.type
_entity.pdbx_description
1 polymer ?
#
loop_
_entity_poly.entity_id
_entity_poly.type
_entity_poly.pdbx_seq_one_letter_code
_entity_poly.pdbx_strand_id
1 'polypeptide(L)'
;MTTPDSTSGTSPAPLADDMGLAPSLAAKYRRLRELLADCGSALVCFSGGVDSTLLLRVAHDVLGDRCLAFTTASETMAQSEQREAAELAALIGARHEVVRSHELVRPGFAENPTDRCYHCKSELLELAAPRAHTLGLATVLLGTNLDDLGDHRPGLAAADERGARHPLVDAGLSKPEVRELSRALGLPTWDKPQLACLSSRFPYGTEITPERLRQVDGFEDGLRGLGFRQLRVRYHGSVARLEMEPASMPRVFEPGVRDAIVALGRRCGFTFVALDLAGFTSGSLNQLVGLRPRPIARPDSG
;
A
#
# COMPACT_ATOMS: atom_id res chain seq x y z
N MET A 1 36.15 -12.05 30.01
CA MET A 1 34.97 -12.35 29.18
C MET A 1 34.23 -11.02 29.00
N THR A 2 34.53 -10.30 27.96
CA THR A 2 33.93 -9.01 27.61
C THR A 2 32.80 -9.27 26.63
N THR A 3 31.58 -8.94 27.05
CA THR A 3 30.37 -8.96 26.19
C THR A 3 30.49 -7.83 25.16
N PRO A 4 30.20 -8.05 23.85
CA PRO A 4 30.15 -6.97 22.90
C PRO A 4 28.80 -6.23 23.05
N ASP A 5 28.92 -4.95 23.31
CA ASP A 5 27.85 -3.97 23.31
C ASP A 5 27.40 -3.71 21.86
N SER A 6 26.28 -4.31 21.44
CA SER A 6 25.72 -4.11 20.10
C SER A 6 24.61 -3.05 20.15
N THR A 7 24.96 -1.81 20.38
CA THR A 7 24.11 -0.68 20.10
C THR A 7 24.21 -0.34 18.61
N SER A 8 23.39 -0.98 17.77
CA SER A 8 23.13 -0.50 16.41
C SER A 8 22.26 0.76 16.49
N GLY A 9 22.89 1.89 16.81
CA GLY A 9 22.26 3.18 16.79
C GLY A 9 21.90 3.56 15.35
N THR A 10 20.63 3.54 15.01
CA THR A 10 20.12 4.16 13.79
C THR A 10 20.46 5.64 13.86
N SER A 11 21.26 6.15 12.93
CA SER A 11 21.54 7.59 12.82
C SER A 11 20.22 8.38 12.76
N PRO A 12 20.07 9.49 13.49
CA PRO A 12 18.88 10.32 13.38
C PRO A 12 18.68 10.75 11.92
N ALA A 13 17.40 10.82 11.48
CA ALA A 13 17.09 11.25 10.13
C ALA A 13 17.70 12.62 9.85
N PRO A 14 18.25 12.83 8.64
CA PRO A 14 18.83 14.11 8.25
C PRO A 14 17.80 15.24 8.40
N LEU A 15 18.26 16.40 8.82
CA LEU A 15 17.44 17.61 8.85
C LEU A 15 17.09 18.02 7.41
N ALA A 16 15.97 18.71 7.24
CA ALA A 16 15.48 19.14 5.92
C ALA A 16 16.55 19.90 5.10
N ASP A 17 17.38 20.68 5.77
CA ASP A 17 18.40 21.52 5.16
C ASP A 17 19.60 20.70 4.61
N ASP A 18 19.81 19.48 5.13
CA ASP A 18 20.91 18.59 4.71
C ASP A 18 20.51 17.68 3.51
N MET A 19 19.24 17.68 3.11
CA MET A 19 18.71 16.73 2.10
C MET A 19 18.70 17.28 0.68
N GLY A 20 19.11 18.55 0.46
CA GLY A 20 19.10 19.20 -0.87
C GLY A 20 17.70 19.35 -1.48
N LEU A 21 16.65 19.38 -0.66
CA LEU A 21 15.26 19.52 -1.09
C LEU A 21 14.96 20.96 -1.56
N ALA A 22 14.00 21.09 -2.47
CA ALA A 22 13.43 22.40 -2.78
C ALA A 22 12.88 23.06 -1.50
N PRO A 23 13.01 24.41 -1.32
CA PRO A 23 12.60 25.07 -0.09
C PRO A 23 11.16 24.83 0.34
N SER A 24 10.23 24.71 -0.64
CA SER A 24 8.82 24.39 -0.40
C SER A 24 8.64 22.98 0.18
N LEU A 25 9.34 22.00 -0.35
CA LEU A 25 9.27 20.61 0.13
C LEU A 25 9.96 20.47 1.50
N ALA A 26 11.08 21.15 1.70
CA ALA A 26 11.75 21.21 3.00
C ALA A 26 10.83 21.79 4.09
N ALA A 27 10.05 22.84 3.77
CA ALA A 27 9.06 23.39 4.70
C ALA A 27 7.96 22.39 5.05
N LYS A 28 7.41 21.67 4.07
CA LYS A 28 6.41 20.62 4.28
C LYS A 28 6.96 19.46 5.12
N TYR A 29 8.20 19.06 4.88
CA TYR A 29 8.87 18.03 5.68
C TYR A 29 9.06 18.46 7.14
N ARG A 30 9.49 19.71 7.39
CA ARG A 30 9.54 20.27 8.76
C ARG A 30 8.16 20.25 9.39
N ARG A 31 7.13 20.69 8.67
CA ARG A 31 5.75 20.66 9.16
C ARG A 31 5.27 19.26 9.52
N LEU A 32 5.60 18.25 8.70
CA LEU A 32 5.29 16.85 9.00
C LEU A 32 5.95 16.39 10.32
N ARG A 33 7.21 16.74 10.53
CA ARG A 33 7.94 16.41 11.77
C ARG A 33 7.33 17.08 13.00
N GLU A 34 6.92 18.35 12.90
CA GLU A 34 6.22 19.08 13.98
C GLU A 34 4.89 18.40 14.32
N LEU A 35 4.06 18.10 13.32
CA LEU A 35 2.79 17.41 13.50
C LEU A 35 2.94 16.06 14.20
N LEU A 36 4.01 15.32 13.89
CA LEU A 36 4.31 14.05 14.53
C LEU A 36 4.85 14.23 15.94
N ALA A 37 5.67 15.24 16.20
CA ALA A 37 6.14 15.57 17.55
C ALA A 37 4.97 15.93 18.48
N ASP A 38 4.02 16.71 17.99
CA ASP A 38 2.80 17.11 18.72
C ASP A 38 1.89 15.91 19.07
N CYS A 39 2.00 14.78 18.35
CA CYS A 39 1.28 13.56 18.70
C CYS A 39 1.79 12.92 20.00
N GLY A 40 3.03 13.17 20.40
CA GLY A 40 3.67 12.58 21.59
C GLY A 40 3.95 11.08 21.46
N SER A 41 2.99 10.28 20.98
CA SER A 41 3.12 8.85 20.67
C SER A 41 2.10 8.43 19.63
N ALA A 42 2.40 7.41 18.80
CA ALA A 42 1.55 7.06 17.67
C ALA A 42 1.56 5.57 17.31
N LEU A 43 0.39 5.09 16.88
CA LEU A 43 0.23 3.85 16.13
C LEU A 43 0.04 4.21 14.65
N VAL A 44 0.98 3.80 13.80
CA VAL A 44 0.93 4.04 12.35
C VAL A 44 0.33 2.83 11.66
N CYS A 45 -0.83 2.99 11.02
CA CYS A 45 -1.41 1.97 10.14
C CYS A 45 -0.49 1.77 8.93
N PHE A 46 0.17 0.62 8.88
CA PHE A 46 1.30 0.38 8.01
C PHE A 46 1.01 -0.75 7.00
N SER A 47 1.10 -0.43 5.71
CA SER A 47 0.86 -1.38 4.61
C SER A 47 2.12 -1.69 3.79
N GLY A 48 3.27 -1.10 4.11
CA GLY A 48 4.47 -1.19 3.28
C GLY A 48 4.39 -0.48 1.92
N GLY A 49 3.34 0.32 1.69
CA GLY A 49 3.23 1.23 0.54
C GLY A 49 4.08 2.49 0.74
N VAL A 50 4.35 3.25 -0.34
CA VAL A 50 5.23 4.42 -0.28
C VAL A 50 4.81 5.45 0.78
N ASP A 51 3.50 5.73 0.90
CA ASP A 51 2.98 6.73 1.83
C ASP A 51 3.12 6.29 3.28
N SER A 52 2.68 5.08 3.60
CA SER A 52 2.77 4.52 4.95
C SER A 52 4.22 4.29 5.39
N THR A 53 5.12 3.99 4.44
CA THR A 53 6.55 3.83 4.73
C THR A 53 7.21 5.17 5.03
N LEU A 54 6.91 6.22 4.25
CA LEU A 54 7.39 7.57 4.57
C LEU A 54 6.87 8.01 5.93
N LEU A 55 5.56 7.85 6.18
CA LEU A 55 4.95 8.23 7.45
C LEU A 55 5.59 7.49 8.62
N LEU A 56 5.76 6.17 8.52
CA LEU A 56 6.38 5.36 9.57
C LEU A 56 7.83 5.79 9.82
N ARG A 57 8.60 6.01 8.77
CA ARG A 57 10.00 6.46 8.88
C ARG A 57 10.10 7.76 9.65
N VAL A 58 9.35 8.78 9.23
CA VAL A 58 9.40 10.10 9.88
C VAL A 58 8.82 10.05 11.30
N ALA A 59 7.76 9.28 11.53
CA ALA A 59 7.19 9.07 12.86
C ALA A 59 8.20 8.40 13.81
N HIS A 60 8.89 7.37 13.33
CA HIS A 60 9.93 6.69 14.12
C HIS A 60 11.12 7.62 14.41
N ASP A 61 11.58 8.39 13.43
CA ASP A 61 12.67 9.34 13.61
C ASP A 61 12.35 10.45 14.64
N VAL A 62 11.07 10.80 14.80
CA VAL A 62 10.62 11.86 15.75
C VAL A 62 10.24 11.28 17.10
N LEU A 63 9.58 10.12 17.14
CA LEU A 63 8.98 9.55 18.34
C LEU A 63 9.79 8.41 18.97
N GLY A 64 10.71 7.81 18.20
CA GLY A 64 11.48 6.64 18.65
C GLY A 64 10.56 5.46 19.03
N ASP A 65 10.80 4.86 20.17
CA ASP A 65 10.03 3.72 20.71
C ASP A 65 8.57 4.02 21.02
N ARG A 66 8.18 5.31 21.01
CA ARG A 66 6.77 5.74 21.14
C ARG A 66 6.00 5.67 19.83
N CYS A 67 6.60 5.07 18.77
CA CYS A 67 5.99 4.78 17.50
C CYS A 67 5.85 3.26 17.32
N LEU A 68 4.66 2.81 16.87
CA LEU A 68 4.37 1.43 16.54
C LEU A 68 3.84 1.34 15.11
N ALA A 69 4.47 0.54 14.27
CA ALA A 69 3.88 0.11 13.00
C ALA A 69 2.82 -0.97 13.26
N PHE A 70 1.62 -0.79 12.71
CA PHE A 70 0.50 -1.72 12.88
C PHE A 70 -0.04 -2.14 11.52
N THR A 71 0.06 -3.43 11.21
CA THR A 71 -0.43 -4.01 9.97
C THR A 71 -1.56 -4.98 10.25
N THR A 72 -2.70 -4.82 9.57
CA THR A 72 -3.73 -5.84 9.52
C THR A 72 -3.45 -6.77 8.36
N ALA A 73 -3.32 -8.07 8.64
CA ALA A 73 -3.07 -9.10 7.64
C ALA A 73 -4.33 -9.95 7.44
N SER A 74 -4.79 -10.03 6.21
CA SER A 74 -5.90 -10.90 5.79
C SER A 74 -5.58 -11.55 4.46
N GLU A 75 -6.50 -12.36 3.98
CA GLU A 75 -6.42 -12.97 2.65
C GLU A 75 -6.49 -11.94 1.51
N THR A 76 -6.92 -10.70 1.79
CA THR A 76 -6.98 -9.61 0.79
C THR A 76 -5.65 -8.88 0.59
N MET A 77 -4.70 -9.08 1.50
CA MET A 77 -3.33 -8.59 1.38
C MET A 77 -2.43 -9.66 0.79
N ALA A 78 -1.73 -9.35 -0.30
CA ALA A 78 -0.79 -10.28 -0.92
C ALA A 78 0.27 -10.78 0.08
N GLN A 79 0.63 -12.05 0.03
CA GLN A 79 1.63 -12.62 0.95
C GLN A 79 3.01 -11.96 0.79
N SER A 80 3.37 -11.58 -0.44
CA SER A 80 4.59 -10.82 -0.70
C SER A 80 4.58 -9.46 -0.02
N GLU A 81 3.44 -8.77 -0.01
CA GLU A 81 3.27 -7.46 0.66
C GLU A 81 3.37 -7.58 2.19
N GLN A 82 2.86 -8.66 2.78
CA GLN A 82 3.00 -8.90 4.23
C GLN A 82 4.46 -9.09 4.64
N ARG A 83 5.21 -9.89 3.88
CA ARG A 83 6.66 -10.10 4.13
C ARG A 83 7.44 -8.80 3.98
N GLU A 84 7.21 -8.08 2.89
CA GLU A 84 7.86 -6.81 2.60
C GLU A 84 7.56 -5.73 3.66
N ALA A 85 6.33 -5.66 4.18
CA ALA A 85 5.99 -4.75 5.27
C ALA A 85 6.82 -5.06 6.53
N ALA A 86 6.99 -6.32 6.89
CA ALA A 86 7.82 -6.70 8.03
C ALA A 86 9.31 -6.34 7.82
N GLU A 87 9.85 -6.58 6.63
CA GLU A 87 11.22 -6.23 6.25
C GLU A 87 11.45 -4.71 6.29
N LEU A 88 10.49 -3.92 5.78
CA LEU A 88 10.55 -2.46 5.79
C LEU A 88 10.49 -1.88 7.21
N ALA A 89 9.62 -2.43 8.08
CA ALA A 89 9.54 -2.01 9.47
C ALA A 89 10.87 -2.30 10.20
N ALA A 90 11.47 -3.46 9.97
CA ALA A 90 12.78 -3.82 10.50
C ALA A 90 13.90 -2.92 9.95
N LEU A 91 13.89 -2.59 8.66
CA LEU A 91 14.84 -1.66 8.04
C LEU A 91 14.77 -0.26 8.67
N ILE A 92 13.56 0.22 8.99
CA ILE A 92 13.35 1.50 9.67
C ILE A 92 13.78 1.43 11.14
N GLY A 93 13.80 0.26 11.75
CA GLY A 93 14.04 0.05 13.18
C GLY A 93 12.78 0.24 14.02
N ALA A 94 11.60 0.35 13.41
CA ALA A 94 10.35 0.55 14.11
C ALA A 94 9.79 -0.75 14.69
N ARG A 95 9.21 -0.66 15.89
CA ARG A 95 8.42 -1.77 16.44
C ARG A 95 7.27 -2.06 15.50
N HIS A 96 7.01 -3.35 15.21
CA HIS A 96 5.98 -3.75 14.27
C HIS A 96 5.08 -4.83 14.88
N GLU A 97 3.78 -4.63 14.78
CA GLU A 97 2.77 -5.60 15.16
C GLU A 97 1.88 -5.93 13.96
N VAL A 98 1.72 -7.23 13.70
CA VAL A 98 0.83 -7.75 12.67
C VAL A 98 -0.35 -8.42 13.34
N VAL A 99 -1.56 -7.95 13.06
CA VAL A 99 -2.81 -8.49 13.61
C VAL A 99 -3.65 -9.05 12.49
N ARG A 100 -4.20 -10.23 12.69
CA ARG A 100 -5.10 -10.84 11.70
C ARG A 100 -6.41 -10.07 11.66
N SER A 101 -6.85 -9.69 10.47
CA SER A 101 -8.18 -9.14 10.21
C SER A 101 -9.07 -10.17 9.53
N HIS A 102 -10.38 -9.97 9.62
CA HIS A 102 -11.41 -10.92 9.21
C HIS A 102 -12.46 -10.27 8.31
N GLU A 103 -12.05 -9.32 7.46
CA GLU A 103 -12.96 -8.56 6.62
C GLU A 103 -13.81 -9.44 5.68
N LEU A 104 -13.31 -10.61 5.25
CA LEU A 104 -14.05 -11.53 4.39
C LEU A 104 -15.32 -12.10 5.03
N VAL A 105 -15.35 -12.20 6.36
CA VAL A 105 -16.53 -12.71 7.08
C VAL A 105 -17.44 -11.58 7.57
N ARG A 106 -17.07 -10.31 7.33
CA ARG A 106 -17.95 -9.18 7.64
C ARG A 106 -19.13 -9.13 6.66
N PRO A 107 -20.36 -8.93 7.16
CA PRO A 107 -21.51 -8.71 6.27
C PRO A 107 -21.24 -7.56 5.29
N GLY A 108 -21.53 -7.76 4.03
CA GLY A 108 -21.37 -6.77 2.98
C GLY A 108 -19.96 -6.66 2.37
N PHE A 109 -18.94 -7.37 2.87
CA PHE A 109 -17.60 -7.30 2.27
C PHE A 109 -17.41 -8.32 1.14
N ALA A 110 -17.76 -9.59 1.37
CA ALA A 110 -17.51 -10.68 0.43
C ALA A 110 -18.31 -10.52 -0.88
N GLU A 111 -19.46 -9.87 -0.81
CA GLU A 111 -20.33 -9.53 -1.97
C GLU A 111 -19.67 -8.51 -2.91
N ASN A 112 -18.57 -7.90 -2.46
CA ASN A 112 -17.77 -6.94 -3.23
C ASN A 112 -18.57 -5.72 -3.73
N PRO A 113 -19.22 -4.97 -2.84
CA PRO A 113 -19.94 -3.75 -3.20
C PRO A 113 -18.97 -2.59 -3.49
N THR A 114 -19.49 -1.48 -4.01
CA THR A 114 -18.72 -0.29 -4.35
C THR A 114 -18.12 0.43 -3.12
N ASP A 115 -18.72 0.25 -1.95
CA ASP A 115 -18.27 0.80 -0.66
C ASP A 115 -17.41 -0.18 0.18
N ARG A 116 -17.00 -1.32 -0.40
CA ARG A 116 -16.16 -2.31 0.29
C ARG A 116 -14.96 -1.70 1.05
N CYS A 117 -14.35 -0.64 0.48
CA CYS A 117 -13.22 0.04 1.13
C CYS A 117 -13.59 0.71 2.46
N TYR A 118 -14.85 1.11 2.64
CA TYR A 118 -15.35 1.60 3.93
C TYR A 118 -15.31 0.49 4.99
N HIS A 119 -15.80 -0.69 4.66
CA HIS A 119 -15.81 -1.84 5.59
C HIS A 119 -14.38 -2.27 5.98
N CYS A 120 -13.47 -2.36 5.01
CA CYS A 120 -12.07 -2.69 5.27
C CYS A 120 -11.38 -1.65 6.19
N LYS A 121 -11.57 -0.35 5.91
CA LYS A 121 -10.99 0.71 6.72
C LYS A 121 -11.61 0.77 8.12
N SER A 122 -12.92 0.51 8.23
CA SER A 122 -13.60 0.40 9.51
C SER A 122 -12.98 -0.68 10.38
N GLU A 123 -12.78 -1.87 9.85
CA GLU A 123 -12.17 -2.98 10.60
C GLU A 123 -10.73 -2.68 11.02
N LEU A 124 -9.92 -2.11 10.11
CA LEU A 124 -8.56 -1.68 10.45
C LEU A 124 -8.56 -0.80 11.70
N LEU A 125 -9.45 0.18 11.77
CA LEU A 125 -9.50 1.13 12.88
C LEU A 125 -10.16 0.55 14.13
N GLU A 126 -11.11 -0.36 13.98
CA GLU A 126 -11.67 -1.14 15.10
C GLU A 126 -10.64 -2.04 15.79
N LEU A 127 -9.60 -2.47 15.06
CA LEU A 127 -8.46 -3.18 15.61
C LEU A 127 -7.38 -2.23 16.14
N ALA A 128 -7.08 -1.16 15.41
CA ALA A 128 -6.00 -0.23 15.73
C ALA A 128 -6.29 0.64 16.96
N ALA A 129 -7.50 1.20 17.08
CA ALA A 129 -7.82 2.16 18.15
C ALA A 129 -7.80 1.51 19.55
N PRO A 130 -8.41 0.34 19.82
CA PRO A 130 -8.28 -0.34 21.10
C PRO A 130 -6.83 -0.75 21.38
N ARG A 131 -6.07 -1.13 20.34
CA ARG A 131 -4.66 -1.50 20.50
C ARG A 131 -3.81 -0.31 20.91
N ALA A 132 -3.99 0.85 20.25
CA ALA A 132 -3.34 2.09 20.62
C ALA A 132 -3.64 2.46 22.09
N HIS A 133 -4.90 2.40 22.49
CA HIS A 133 -5.32 2.66 23.88
C HIS A 133 -4.64 1.71 24.88
N THR A 134 -4.62 0.40 24.61
CA THR A 134 -3.99 -0.61 25.49
C THR A 134 -2.50 -0.36 25.67
N LEU A 135 -1.82 0.16 24.62
CA LEU A 135 -0.38 0.46 24.64
C LEU A 135 -0.06 1.88 25.12
N GLY A 136 -1.07 2.68 25.48
CA GLY A 136 -0.88 4.08 25.88
C GLY A 136 -0.41 4.97 24.73
N LEU A 137 -0.68 4.62 23.48
CA LEU A 137 -0.36 5.42 22.32
C LEU A 137 -1.49 6.43 22.07
N ALA A 138 -1.12 7.72 21.95
CA ALA A 138 -2.09 8.81 21.95
C ALA A 138 -2.90 8.93 20.64
N THR A 139 -2.33 8.47 19.50
CA THR A 139 -2.91 8.77 18.19
C THR A 139 -2.75 7.61 17.21
N VAL A 140 -3.78 7.36 16.40
CA VAL A 140 -3.72 6.46 15.24
C VAL A 140 -3.49 7.29 13.98
N LEU A 141 -2.47 6.94 13.19
CA LEU A 141 -2.04 7.67 12.00
C LEU A 141 -2.25 6.85 10.73
N LEU A 142 -2.69 7.51 9.67
CA LEU A 142 -2.87 6.95 8.33
C LEU A 142 -1.99 7.66 7.30
N GLY A 143 -1.40 6.91 6.39
CA GLY A 143 -0.57 7.40 5.29
C GLY A 143 -1.36 7.93 4.10
N THR A 144 -2.42 8.71 4.34
CA THR A 144 -3.18 9.40 3.29
C THR A 144 -2.45 10.65 2.87
N ASN A 145 -2.36 10.95 1.58
CA ASN A 145 -1.74 12.15 1.01
C ASN A 145 -2.78 13.04 0.31
N LEU A 146 -2.40 14.23 -0.18
CA LEU A 146 -3.33 15.18 -0.81
C LEU A 146 -4.04 14.63 -2.05
N ASP A 147 -3.36 13.84 -2.85
CA ASP A 147 -3.95 13.26 -4.07
C ASP A 147 -5.08 12.27 -3.76
N ASP A 148 -5.08 11.72 -2.55
CA ASP A 148 -6.12 10.80 -2.10
C ASP A 148 -7.45 11.51 -1.79
N LEU A 149 -7.45 12.81 -1.51
CA LEU A 149 -8.66 13.59 -1.21
C LEU A 149 -9.53 13.88 -2.43
N GLY A 150 -8.95 13.85 -3.63
CA GLY A 150 -9.64 14.14 -4.89
C GLY A 150 -10.39 12.95 -5.50
N ASP A 151 -10.38 11.78 -4.86
CA ASP A 151 -10.97 10.54 -5.35
C ASP A 151 -12.15 10.10 -4.47
N HIS A 152 -13.11 9.33 -5.05
CA HIS A 152 -14.16 8.70 -4.27
C HIS A 152 -13.55 7.59 -3.39
N ARG A 153 -13.29 7.91 -2.12
CA ARG A 153 -12.68 6.98 -1.16
C ARG A 153 -13.51 6.83 0.10
N PRO A 154 -14.52 5.95 0.08
CA PRO A 154 -15.37 5.71 1.25
C PRO A 154 -14.56 5.33 2.51
N GLY A 155 -13.36 4.77 2.35
CA GLY A 155 -12.47 4.48 3.48
C GLY A 155 -11.91 5.72 4.22
N LEU A 156 -11.87 6.91 3.61
CA LEU A 156 -11.45 8.14 4.30
C LEU A 156 -12.54 8.58 5.30
N ALA A 157 -13.81 8.55 4.88
CA ALA A 157 -14.92 8.86 5.79
C ALA A 157 -14.89 7.96 7.04
N ALA A 158 -14.66 6.66 6.87
CA ALA A 158 -14.52 5.74 7.99
C ALA A 158 -13.34 6.09 8.92
N ALA A 159 -12.27 6.67 8.38
CA ALA A 159 -11.11 7.08 9.15
C ALA A 159 -11.38 8.35 9.98
N ASP A 160 -11.99 9.35 9.37
CA ASP A 160 -12.35 10.61 10.02
C ASP A 160 -13.36 10.38 11.15
N GLU A 161 -14.39 9.57 10.92
CA GLU A 161 -15.40 9.18 11.91
C GLU A 161 -14.79 8.54 13.17
N ARG A 162 -13.63 7.89 13.04
CA ARG A 162 -12.93 7.20 14.14
C ARG A 162 -11.73 7.97 14.69
N GLY A 163 -11.56 9.23 14.31
CA GLY A 163 -10.54 10.13 14.83
C GLY A 163 -9.10 9.77 14.45
N ALA A 164 -8.89 9.03 13.37
CA ALA A 164 -7.56 8.82 12.82
C ALA A 164 -7.02 10.10 12.18
N ARG A 165 -5.72 10.37 12.32
CA ARG A 165 -5.10 11.57 11.75
C ARG A 165 -4.37 11.27 10.46
N HIS A 166 -4.25 12.31 9.61
CA HIS A 166 -3.65 12.23 8.27
C HIS A 166 -2.46 13.20 8.13
N PRO A 167 -1.31 12.95 8.81
CA PRO A 167 -0.22 13.93 8.89
C PRO A 167 0.37 14.35 7.55
N LEU A 168 0.35 13.47 6.53
CA LEU A 168 0.83 13.83 5.19
C LEU A 168 -0.10 14.85 4.50
N VAL A 169 -1.43 14.73 4.73
CA VAL A 169 -2.40 15.73 4.27
C VAL A 169 -2.21 17.04 5.02
N ASP A 170 -2.11 16.99 6.36
CA ASP A 170 -1.95 18.16 7.22
C ASP A 170 -0.63 18.93 6.94
N ALA A 171 0.40 18.22 6.44
CA ALA A 171 1.65 18.79 5.97
C ALA A 171 1.59 19.28 4.50
N GLY A 172 0.49 19.07 3.80
CA GLY A 172 0.30 19.50 2.41
C GLY A 172 1.10 18.67 1.40
N LEU A 173 1.38 17.40 1.68
CA LEU A 173 2.20 16.53 0.82
C LEU A 173 1.37 15.84 -0.26
N SER A 174 1.74 16.07 -1.51
CA SER A 174 1.24 15.36 -2.70
C SER A 174 1.99 14.04 -2.93
N LYS A 175 1.46 13.16 -3.78
CA LYS A 175 2.09 11.88 -4.11
C LYS A 175 3.49 12.01 -4.71
N PRO A 176 3.75 12.93 -5.67
CA PRO A 176 5.11 13.19 -6.15
C PRO A 176 6.08 13.61 -5.04
N GLU A 177 5.64 14.51 -4.14
CA GLU A 177 6.46 14.98 -3.02
C GLU A 177 6.74 13.87 -1.99
N VAL A 178 5.76 12.99 -1.73
CA VAL A 178 5.97 11.79 -0.90
C VAL A 178 7.06 10.90 -1.50
N ARG A 179 7.07 10.69 -2.83
CA ARG A 179 8.11 9.92 -3.51
C ARG A 179 9.48 10.58 -3.46
N GLU A 180 9.52 11.90 -3.65
CA GLU A 180 10.75 12.69 -3.57
C GLU A 180 11.37 12.62 -2.17
N LEU A 181 10.58 12.82 -1.11
CA LEU A 181 11.00 12.65 0.27
C LEU A 181 11.45 11.21 0.57
N SER A 182 10.71 10.21 0.09
CA SER A 182 11.09 8.81 0.27
C SER A 182 12.45 8.51 -0.36
N ARG A 183 12.72 9.07 -1.56
CA ARG A 183 14.02 8.92 -2.23
C ARG A 183 15.13 9.63 -1.47
N ALA A 184 14.89 10.85 -1.01
CA ALA A 184 15.87 11.63 -0.26
C ALA A 184 16.21 10.99 1.09
N LEU A 185 15.24 10.29 1.72
CA LEU A 185 15.44 9.50 2.95
C LEU A 185 16.00 8.09 2.71
N GLY A 186 16.32 7.72 1.45
CA GLY A 186 16.87 6.41 1.11
C GLY A 186 15.89 5.26 1.28
N LEU A 187 14.58 5.52 1.27
CA LEU A 187 13.57 4.46 1.40
C LEU A 187 13.43 3.68 0.10
N PRO A 188 13.51 2.33 0.12
CA PRO A 188 13.44 1.52 -1.09
C PRO A 188 12.07 1.56 -1.77
N THR A 189 11.05 2.11 -1.10
CA THR A 189 9.69 2.20 -1.62
C THR A 189 9.42 3.44 -2.48
N TRP A 190 10.40 4.34 -2.69
CA TRP A 190 10.21 5.62 -3.39
C TRP A 190 9.65 5.45 -4.82
N ASP A 191 10.06 4.41 -5.55
CA ASP A 191 9.60 4.08 -6.91
C ASP A 191 8.57 2.93 -6.94
N LYS A 192 8.14 2.45 -5.74
CA LYS A 192 7.23 1.31 -5.64
C LYS A 192 5.92 1.58 -6.40
N PRO A 193 5.46 0.63 -7.24
CA PRO A 193 4.18 0.73 -7.91
C PRO A 193 3.02 0.92 -6.93
N GLN A 194 1.93 1.56 -7.38
CA GLN A 194 0.73 1.70 -6.56
C GLN A 194 0.15 0.32 -6.25
N LEU A 195 0.12 -0.02 -4.97
CA LEU A 195 -0.51 -1.22 -4.46
C LEU A 195 -1.99 -0.97 -4.19
N ALA A 196 -2.78 -2.00 -4.42
CA ALA A 196 -4.19 -2.05 -4.02
C ALA A 196 -4.47 -3.47 -3.56
N CYS A 197 -5.37 -3.65 -2.59
CA CYS A 197 -5.73 -4.96 -2.06
C CYS A 197 -6.16 -5.93 -3.17
N LEU A 198 -5.96 -7.22 -2.99
CA LEU A 198 -6.33 -8.26 -3.97
C LEU A 198 -7.82 -8.21 -4.33
N SER A 199 -8.68 -7.77 -3.41
CA SER A 199 -10.11 -7.59 -3.68
C SER A 199 -10.41 -6.65 -4.86
N SER A 200 -9.49 -5.71 -5.16
CA SER A 200 -9.63 -4.82 -6.32
C SER A 200 -9.46 -5.52 -7.67
N ARG A 201 -9.10 -6.81 -7.68
CA ARG A 201 -8.97 -7.62 -8.91
C ARG A 201 -10.29 -8.19 -9.38
N PHE A 202 -11.31 -8.09 -8.56
CA PHE A 202 -12.65 -8.65 -8.80
C PHE A 202 -13.60 -7.55 -9.28
N PRO A 203 -14.36 -7.76 -10.38
CA PRO A 203 -15.47 -6.87 -10.74
C PRO A 203 -16.44 -6.73 -9.58
N TYR A 204 -16.98 -5.53 -9.38
CA TYR A 204 -18.01 -5.29 -8.36
C TYR A 204 -19.18 -6.28 -8.49
N GLY A 205 -19.68 -6.78 -7.35
CA GLY A 205 -20.69 -7.82 -7.29
C GLY A 205 -20.16 -9.25 -7.55
N THR A 206 -18.87 -9.42 -7.87
CA THR A 206 -18.25 -10.74 -7.90
C THR A 206 -17.84 -11.11 -6.48
N GLU A 207 -18.38 -12.18 -5.95
CA GLU A 207 -18.08 -12.68 -4.61
C GLU A 207 -16.57 -12.94 -4.45
N ILE A 208 -16.00 -12.43 -3.36
CA ILE A 208 -14.60 -12.59 -2.98
C ILE A 208 -14.51 -13.77 -2.01
N THR A 209 -13.76 -14.82 -2.42
CA THR A 209 -13.50 -15.97 -1.56
C THR A 209 -11.99 -16.16 -1.36
N PRO A 210 -11.57 -16.83 -0.27
CA PRO A 210 -10.15 -17.14 -0.04
C PRO A 210 -9.51 -17.89 -1.19
N GLU A 211 -10.25 -18.79 -1.87
CA GLU A 211 -9.78 -19.57 -3.03
C GLU A 211 -9.45 -18.65 -4.19
N ARG A 212 -10.40 -17.75 -4.54
CA ARG A 212 -10.24 -16.81 -5.66
C ARG A 212 -9.13 -15.82 -5.39
N LEU A 213 -8.98 -15.36 -4.13
CA LEU A 213 -7.85 -14.50 -3.74
C LEU A 213 -6.51 -15.20 -3.93
N ARG A 214 -6.39 -16.46 -3.49
CA ARG A 214 -5.17 -17.27 -3.71
C ARG A 214 -4.86 -17.49 -5.20
N GLN A 215 -5.88 -17.69 -6.05
CA GLN A 215 -5.69 -17.82 -7.50
C GLN A 215 -5.03 -16.56 -8.08
N VAL A 216 -5.56 -15.39 -7.72
CA VAL A 216 -5.06 -14.10 -8.20
C VAL A 216 -3.68 -13.79 -7.63
N ASP A 217 -3.49 -13.96 -6.32
CA ASP A 217 -2.22 -13.68 -5.64
C ASP A 217 -1.08 -14.54 -6.20
N GLY A 218 -1.30 -15.86 -6.29
CA GLY A 218 -0.31 -16.78 -6.84
C GLY A 218 0.04 -16.50 -8.31
N PHE A 219 -0.94 -16.05 -9.10
CA PHE A 219 -0.67 -15.67 -10.48
C PHE A 219 0.11 -14.35 -10.56
N GLU A 220 -0.26 -13.31 -9.80
CA GLU A 220 0.50 -12.05 -9.75
C GLU A 220 1.93 -12.28 -9.24
N ASP A 221 2.11 -13.09 -8.20
CA ASP A 221 3.43 -13.43 -7.65
C ASP A 221 4.31 -14.15 -8.67
N GLY A 222 3.76 -15.16 -9.36
CA GLY A 222 4.47 -15.85 -10.42
C GLY A 222 4.83 -14.96 -11.61
N LEU A 223 3.98 -14.01 -11.98
CA LEU A 223 4.29 -13.02 -13.03
C LEU A 223 5.40 -12.05 -12.59
N ARG A 224 5.43 -11.66 -11.30
CA ARG A 224 6.55 -10.89 -10.74
C ARG A 224 7.86 -11.69 -10.80
N GLY A 225 7.80 -12.99 -10.52
CA GLY A 225 8.94 -13.91 -10.70
C GLY A 225 9.47 -14.00 -12.13
N LEU A 226 8.61 -13.77 -13.14
CA LEU A 226 9.00 -13.63 -14.55
C LEU A 226 9.52 -12.21 -14.90
N GLY A 227 9.62 -11.30 -13.93
CA GLY A 227 10.16 -9.94 -14.08
C GLY A 227 9.14 -8.89 -14.53
N PHE A 228 7.84 -9.17 -14.47
CA PHE A 228 6.81 -8.16 -14.69
C PHE A 228 6.54 -7.39 -13.38
N ARG A 229 6.69 -6.07 -13.38
CA ARG A 229 6.57 -5.25 -12.15
C ARG A 229 5.18 -4.68 -11.96
N GLN A 230 4.71 -3.85 -12.90
CA GLN A 230 3.39 -3.20 -12.84
C GLN A 230 2.37 -4.05 -13.58
N LEU A 231 1.57 -4.79 -12.84
CA LEU A 231 0.56 -5.69 -13.39
C LEU A 231 -0.66 -5.84 -12.47
N ARG A 232 -1.76 -6.33 -13.05
CA ARG A 232 -2.94 -6.82 -12.32
C ARG A 232 -3.49 -8.05 -13.03
N VAL A 233 -3.83 -9.07 -12.24
CA VAL A 233 -4.60 -10.22 -12.71
C VAL A 233 -6.06 -9.98 -12.34
N ARG A 234 -6.90 -9.65 -13.31
CA ARG A 234 -8.33 -9.45 -13.12
C ARG A 234 -9.07 -10.78 -13.21
N TYR A 235 -9.87 -11.06 -12.18
CA TYR A 235 -10.66 -12.28 -12.10
C TYR A 235 -11.95 -12.16 -12.90
N HIS A 236 -12.16 -13.04 -13.87
CA HIS A 236 -13.40 -13.17 -14.65
C HIS A 236 -13.82 -14.65 -14.73
N GLY A 237 -14.03 -15.28 -13.56
CA GLY A 237 -14.38 -16.70 -13.48
C GLY A 237 -13.23 -17.59 -13.98
N SER A 238 -13.44 -18.29 -15.10
CA SER A 238 -12.42 -19.14 -15.71
C SER A 238 -11.33 -18.38 -16.47
N VAL A 239 -11.47 -17.07 -16.65
CA VAL A 239 -10.53 -16.22 -17.39
C VAL A 239 -9.75 -15.32 -16.46
N ALA A 240 -8.43 -15.35 -16.53
CA ALA A 240 -7.56 -14.31 -15.98
C ALA A 240 -7.27 -13.27 -17.07
N ARG A 241 -7.70 -12.02 -16.87
CA ARG A 241 -7.35 -10.90 -17.75
C ARG A 241 -6.16 -10.15 -17.15
N LEU A 242 -5.05 -10.15 -17.88
CA LEU A 242 -3.80 -9.51 -17.46
C LEU A 242 -3.76 -8.07 -17.91
N GLU A 243 -3.68 -7.14 -16.98
CA GLU A 243 -3.34 -5.75 -17.23
C GLU A 243 -1.86 -5.55 -16.89
N MET A 244 -1.07 -5.15 -17.86
CA MET A 244 0.38 -4.95 -17.71
C MET A 244 0.77 -3.54 -18.16
N GLU A 245 1.89 -3.06 -17.66
CA GLU A 245 2.47 -1.82 -18.17
C GLU A 245 2.74 -1.94 -19.67
N PRO A 246 2.30 -0.97 -20.51
CA PRO A 246 2.43 -1.06 -21.97
C PRO A 246 3.85 -1.37 -22.45
N ALA A 247 4.87 -0.81 -21.81
CA ALA A 247 6.27 -1.06 -22.13
C ALA A 247 6.71 -2.53 -21.92
N SER A 248 6.05 -3.27 -21.03
CA SER A 248 6.37 -4.67 -20.76
C SER A 248 5.54 -5.67 -21.58
N MET A 249 4.46 -5.22 -22.23
CA MET A 249 3.57 -6.10 -23.00
C MET A 249 4.26 -6.89 -24.12
N PRO A 250 5.22 -6.32 -24.90
CA PRO A 250 5.92 -7.09 -25.94
C PRO A 250 6.62 -8.34 -25.41
N ARG A 251 7.10 -8.32 -24.17
CA ARG A 251 7.76 -9.47 -23.52
C ARG A 251 6.87 -10.70 -23.38
N VAL A 252 5.55 -10.50 -23.33
CA VAL A 252 4.58 -11.63 -23.26
C VAL A 252 4.71 -12.56 -24.47
N PHE A 253 5.16 -12.04 -25.61
CA PHE A 253 5.30 -12.79 -26.86
C PHE A 253 6.72 -13.33 -27.08
N GLU A 254 7.66 -13.10 -26.17
CA GLU A 254 8.99 -13.68 -26.24
C GLU A 254 8.93 -15.22 -26.14
N PRO A 255 9.85 -15.94 -26.80
CA PRO A 255 9.91 -17.39 -26.75
C PRO A 255 9.98 -17.90 -25.29
N GLY A 256 9.09 -18.82 -24.96
CA GLY A 256 8.98 -19.42 -23.61
C GLY A 256 8.24 -18.58 -22.56
N VAL A 257 8.21 -17.25 -22.68
CA VAL A 257 7.50 -16.38 -21.71
C VAL A 257 6.00 -16.59 -21.80
N ARG A 258 5.44 -16.59 -23.01
CA ARG A 258 4.01 -16.87 -23.24
C ARG A 258 3.59 -18.21 -22.64
N ASP A 259 4.37 -19.24 -22.90
CA ASP A 259 4.03 -20.61 -22.46
C ASP A 259 4.15 -20.73 -20.93
N ALA A 260 5.14 -20.03 -20.33
CA ALA A 260 5.28 -19.94 -18.88
C ALA A 260 4.07 -19.23 -18.23
N ILE A 261 3.60 -18.11 -18.83
CA ILE A 261 2.43 -17.37 -18.35
C ILE A 261 1.17 -18.24 -18.39
N VAL A 262 0.95 -18.93 -19.51
CA VAL A 262 -0.21 -19.83 -19.68
C VAL A 262 -0.16 -21.00 -18.68
N ALA A 263 1.01 -21.63 -18.53
CA ALA A 263 1.19 -22.72 -17.58
C ALA A 263 0.96 -22.25 -16.14
N LEU A 264 1.45 -21.05 -15.79
CA LEU A 264 1.25 -20.43 -14.48
C LEU A 264 -0.24 -20.16 -14.22
N GLY A 265 -0.96 -19.53 -15.17
CA GLY A 265 -2.39 -19.28 -15.03
C GLY A 265 -3.19 -20.56 -14.79
N ARG A 266 -2.87 -21.64 -15.51
CA ARG A 266 -3.50 -22.96 -15.33
C ARG A 266 -3.21 -23.55 -13.95
N ARG A 267 -1.98 -23.45 -13.45
CA ARG A 267 -1.63 -23.90 -12.09
C ARG A 267 -2.38 -23.13 -11.02
N CYS A 268 -2.69 -21.84 -11.28
CA CYS A 268 -3.50 -21.01 -10.40
C CYS A 268 -5.02 -21.25 -10.55
N GLY A 269 -5.45 -22.19 -11.42
CA GLY A 269 -6.87 -22.57 -11.57
C GLY A 269 -7.64 -21.81 -12.65
N PHE A 270 -6.96 -21.02 -13.50
CA PHE A 270 -7.60 -20.37 -14.65
C PHE A 270 -7.55 -21.27 -15.89
N THR A 271 -8.67 -21.36 -16.61
CA THR A 271 -8.74 -22.09 -17.89
C THR A 271 -8.10 -21.28 -19.02
N PHE A 272 -8.37 -19.98 -19.02
CA PHE A 272 -7.92 -19.05 -20.05
C PHE A 272 -7.12 -17.89 -19.46
N VAL A 273 -6.13 -17.44 -20.22
CA VAL A 273 -5.35 -16.24 -19.91
C VAL A 273 -5.50 -15.28 -21.08
N ALA A 274 -5.96 -14.07 -20.81
CA ALA A 274 -6.15 -13.01 -21.79
C ALA A 274 -5.26 -11.81 -21.43
N LEU A 275 -4.74 -11.10 -22.43
CA LEU A 275 -4.02 -9.86 -22.26
C LEU A 275 -4.96 -8.69 -22.58
N ASP A 276 -5.06 -7.72 -21.68
CA ASP A 276 -5.76 -6.47 -21.95
C ASP A 276 -4.88 -5.56 -22.80
N LEU A 277 -5.34 -5.26 -24.00
CA LEU A 277 -4.59 -4.43 -24.96
C LEU A 277 -4.49 -2.97 -24.52
N ALA A 278 -5.38 -2.49 -23.65
CA ALA A 278 -5.28 -1.16 -23.05
C ALA A 278 -4.17 -1.05 -21.99
N GLY A 279 -3.68 -2.20 -21.50
CA GLY A 279 -2.67 -2.28 -20.47
C GLY A 279 -3.18 -1.89 -19.08
N PHE A 280 -2.23 -1.66 -18.18
CA PHE A 280 -2.55 -1.28 -16.79
C PHE A 280 -3.09 0.15 -16.71
N THR A 281 -4.26 0.29 -16.11
CA THR A 281 -4.84 1.58 -15.74
C THR A 281 -5.36 1.50 -14.30
N SER A 282 -4.97 2.48 -13.46
CA SER A 282 -5.48 2.56 -12.09
C SER A 282 -7.00 2.73 -12.11
N GLY A 283 -7.72 1.92 -11.31
CA GLY A 283 -9.17 1.99 -11.24
C GLY A 283 -9.91 1.52 -12.50
N SER A 284 -9.30 0.70 -13.37
CA SER A 284 -9.93 0.21 -14.60
C SER A 284 -11.30 -0.42 -14.39
N LEU A 285 -11.52 -1.15 -13.28
CA LEU A 285 -12.81 -1.77 -12.95
C LEU A 285 -13.89 -0.76 -12.52
N ASN A 286 -13.51 0.47 -12.13
CA ASN A 286 -14.48 1.53 -11.80
C ASN A 286 -15.34 1.93 -13.01
N GLN A 287 -14.82 1.70 -14.23
CA GLN A 287 -15.57 1.93 -15.47
C GLN A 287 -16.86 1.10 -15.54
N LEU A 288 -16.86 -0.11 -14.96
CA LEU A 288 -18.01 -1.01 -14.96
C LEU A 288 -19.21 -0.46 -14.16
N VAL A 289 -18.97 0.47 -13.25
CA VAL A 289 -19.98 1.10 -12.39
C VAL A 289 -20.13 2.60 -12.66
N GLY A 290 -19.63 3.08 -13.81
CA GLY A 290 -19.76 4.49 -14.22
C GLY A 290 -18.84 5.47 -13.46
N LEU A 291 -17.95 4.98 -12.61
CA LEU A 291 -16.93 5.78 -11.94
C LEU A 291 -15.74 5.95 -12.89
N ARG A 292 -15.42 7.19 -13.28
CA ARG A 292 -14.32 7.45 -14.22
C ARG A 292 -12.97 7.18 -13.57
N PRO A 293 -12.07 6.42 -14.23
CA PRO A 293 -10.68 6.31 -13.80
C PRO A 293 -9.99 7.68 -13.88
N ARG A 294 -9.17 8.01 -12.89
CA ARG A 294 -8.33 9.20 -12.96
C ARG A 294 -7.23 8.99 -14.01
N PRO A 295 -6.99 9.95 -14.93
CA PRO A 295 -5.85 9.88 -15.83
C PRO A 295 -4.55 9.80 -15.01
N ILE A 296 -3.67 8.85 -15.33
CA ILE A 296 -2.32 8.85 -14.79
C ILE A 296 -1.63 10.09 -15.36
N ALA A 297 -1.18 11.00 -14.49
CA ALA A 297 -0.34 12.12 -14.93
C ALA A 297 0.87 11.52 -15.64
N ARG A 298 0.99 11.81 -16.95
CA ARG A 298 2.21 11.50 -17.69
C ARG A 298 3.33 12.34 -17.07
N PRO A 299 4.51 11.77 -16.79
CA PRO A 299 5.66 12.61 -16.50
C PRO A 299 5.86 13.50 -17.73
N ASP A 300 5.89 14.81 -17.50
CA ASP A 300 6.20 15.78 -18.55
C ASP A 300 7.51 15.35 -19.21
N SER A 301 7.42 15.05 -20.52
CA SER A 301 8.56 14.85 -21.37
C SER A 301 9.17 16.24 -21.62
N GLY A 302 10.08 16.66 -20.73
CA GLY A 302 10.98 17.78 -20.91
C GLY A 302 12.32 17.30 -21.44
#